data_2aba369ae2d14aa228877d9e46eaf6fb
#
_entry.id   2aba369ae2d14aa228877d9e46eaf6fb
#
_cell.length_a   1.000
_cell.length_b   1.000
_cell.length_c   1.000
_cell.angle_alpha   90.00
_cell.angle_beta   90.00
_cell.angle_gamma   90.00
#
_symmetry.space_group_name_H-M   'P 1'
#
loop_
_entity.id
_entity.type
_entity.pdbx_description
1 polymer ?
#
loop_
_entity_poly.entity_id
_entity_poly.type
_entity_poly.pdbx_seq_one_letter_code
_entity_poly.pdbx_strand_id
1 'polypeptide(L)'
;YSAWENGARNILILERDQELGGILNQCIHNGFGLHYFKEELTGPEYAGRFIELLQKTGVEVKLDTMVLHVTPEKQVHAINPKDGYMIIDAKAVILAMGCRERTRGAISIPGD
;
A
#
# COMPACT_ATOMS: atom_id res chain seq x y z
N TYR A 1 3.08 -7.97 5.03
CA TYR A 1 3.20 -8.84 6.21
C TYR A 1 3.74 -10.22 5.85
N SER A 2 3.18 -10.83 4.82
CA SER A 2 3.65 -12.18 4.40
C SER A 2 5.13 -12.22 4.05
N ALA A 3 5.65 -11.18 3.41
CA ALA A 3 7.08 -11.10 3.09
C ALA A 3 7.92 -11.12 4.37
N TRP A 4 7.48 -10.40 5.40
CA TRP A 4 8.17 -10.40 6.68
C TRP A 4 8.12 -11.76 7.36
N GLU A 5 6.95 -12.41 7.35
CA GLU A 5 6.79 -13.76 7.90
C GLU A 5 7.72 -14.77 7.24
N ASN A 6 7.98 -14.60 5.95
CA ASN A 6 8.82 -15.48 5.17
C ASN A 6 10.31 -15.09 5.16
N GLY A 7 10.72 -14.19 6.05
CA GLY A 7 12.12 -13.91 6.31
C GLY A 7 12.66 -12.58 5.79
N ALA A 8 11.90 -11.84 5.01
CA ALA A 8 12.34 -10.52 4.56
C ALA A 8 12.35 -9.55 5.73
N ARG A 9 13.43 -8.79 5.89
CA ARG A 9 13.60 -7.85 7.01
C ARG A 9 13.75 -6.40 6.58
N ASN A 10 14.39 -6.16 5.44
CA ASN A 10 14.52 -4.81 4.88
C ASN A 10 13.30 -4.50 3.99
N ILE A 11 12.21 -4.13 4.63
CA ILE A 11 10.96 -3.85 3.94
C ILE A 11 10.60 -2.38 4.16
N LEU A 12 10.22 -1.71 3.07
CA LEU A 12 9.69 -0.36 3.10
C LEU A 12 8.34 -0.34 2.41
N ILE A 13 7.34 0.22 3.09
CA ILE A 13 6.02 0.42 2.53
C ILE A 13 5.84 1.89 2.17
N LEU A 14 5.46 2.14 0.93
CA LEU A 14 5.12 3.48 0.45
C LEU A 14 3.62 3.54 0.25
N GLU A 15 2.96 4.41 1.00
CA GLU A 15 1.51 4.59 0.95
C GLU A 15 1.18 6.03 0.54
N ARG A 16 0.32 6.18 -0.44
CA ARG A 16 -0.06 7.50 -0.96
C ARG A 16 -0.93 8.27 0.02
N ASP A 17 -1.80 7.58 0.75
CA ASP A 17 -2.71 8.21 1.69
C ASP A 17 -2.02 8.55 3.01
N GLN A 18 -2.75 9.23 3.87
CA GLN A 18 -2.27 9.59 5.19
C GLN A 18 -2.39 8.46 6.19
N GLU A 19 -3.00 7.33 5.77
CA GLU A 19 -3.16 6.14 6.59
C GLU A 19 -3.09 4.89 5.73
N LEU A 20 -2.72 3.78 6.34
CA LEU A 20 -2.75 2.47 5.69
C LEU A 20 -4.19 1.96 5.57
N GLY A 21 -4.39 0.98 4.67
CA GLY A 21 -5.67 0.29 4.54
C GLY A 21 -6.35 0.47 3.19
N GLY A 22 -6.05 1.54 2.49
CA GLY A 22 -6.57 1.80 1.16
C GLY A 22 -8.10 1.79 1.10
N ILE A 23 -8.62 1.18 0.04
CA ILE A 23 -10.07 1.13 -0.20
C ILE A 23 -10.84 0.36 0.89
N LEU A 24 -10.19 -0.52 1.62
CA LEU A 24 -10.82 -1.26 2.70
C LEU A 24 -11.38 -0.34 3.78
N ASN A 25 -10.79 0.82 3.98
CA ASN A 25 -11.28 1.80 4.95
C ASN A 25 -12.66 2.35 4.61
N GLN A 26 -13.11 2.16 3.36
CA GLN A 26 -14.41 2.62 2.88
C GLN A 26 -15.42 1.49 2.75
N CYS A 27 -15.01 0.24 2.96
CA CYS A 27 -15.87 -0.94 2.80
C CYS A 27 -16.51 -1.30 4.14
N ILE A 28 -17.77 -0.94 4.33
CA ILE A 28 -18.46 -1.13 5.60
C ILE A 28 -19.25 -2.44 5.70
N HIS A 29 -19.25 -3.25 4.65
CA HIS A 29 -19.94 -4.57 4.69
C HIS A 29 -19.02 -5.63 5.31
N ASN A 30 -19.63 -6.66 5.91
CA ASN A 30 -18.91 -7.77 6.50
C ASN A 30 -18.45 -8.78 5.44
N GLY A 31 -17.58 -9.69 5.84
CA GLY A 31 -17.09 -10.78 4.99
C GLY A 31 -15.58 -10.82 4.82
N PHE A 32 -14.89 -9.78 5.26
CA PHE A 32 -13.42 -9.76 5.19
C PHE A 32 -12.81 -10.56 6.34
N GLY A 33 -11.74 -11.28 6.07
CA GLY A 33 -10.99 -11.97 7.09
C GLY A 33 -11.51 -13.34 7.48
N LEU A 34 -12.59 -13.83 6.85
CA LEU A 34 -13.19 -15.11 7.20
C LEU A 34 -12.18 -16.26 7.09
N HIS A 35 -11.35 -16.24 6.07
CA HIS A 35 -10.36 -17.30 5.84
C HIS A 35 -9.08 -17.11 6.64
N TYR A 36 -8.66 -15.87 6.88
CA TYR A 36 -7.40 -15.57 7.55
C TYR A 36 -7.57 -15.47 9.07
N PHE A 37 -8.53 -14.67 9.53
CA PHE A 37 -8.75 -14.46 10.97
C PHE A 37 -9.87 -15.33 11.54
N LYS A 38 -10.60 -16.04 10.67
CA LYS A 38 -11.76 -16.86 11.04
C LYS A 38 -12.87 -16.04 11.71
N GLU A 39 -12.95 -14.76 11.32
CA GLU A 39 -13.95 -13.81 11.77
C GLU A 39 -14.46 -13.03 10.58
N GLU A 40 -15.73 -12.69 10.57
CA GLU A 40 -16.28 -11.77 9.59
C GLU A 40 -16.02 -10.35 10.05
N LEU A 41 -15.22 -9.59 9.29
CA LEU A 41 -14.83 -8.23 9.61
C LEU A 41 -15.29 -7.27 8.53
N THR A 42 -15.55 -6.01 8.90
CA THR A 42 -15.72 -4.95 7.91
C THR A 42 -14.36 -4.64 7.28
N GLY A 43 -14.35 -3.88 6.17
CA GLY A 43 -13.10 -3.48 5.54
C GLY A 43 -12.13 -2.80 6.49
N PRO A 44 -12.57 -1.75 7.22
CA PRO A 44 -11.69 -1.09 8.19
C PRO A 44 -11.19 -2.02 9.31
N GLU A 45 -12.02 -2.91 9.81
CA GLU A 45 -11.61 -3.89 10.82
C GLU A 45 -10.56 -4.86 10.28
N TYR A 46 -10.76 -5.34 9.06
CA TYR A 46 -9.82 -6.24 8.40
C TYR A 46 -8.47 -5.55 8.17
N ALA A 47 -8.50 -4.34 7.62
CA ALA A 47 -7.30 -3.55 7.42
C ALA A 47 -6.60 -3.27 8.76
N GLY A 48 -7.35 -2.92 9.80
CA GLY A 48 -6.82 -2.65 11.13
C GLY A 48 -6.08 -3.83 11.73
N ARG A 49 -6.58 -5.06 11.52
CA ARG A 49 -5.91 -6.27 11.98
C ARG A 49 -4.53 -6.43 11.36
N PHE A 50 -4.41 -6.23 10.04
CA PHE A 50 -3.12 -6.30 9.36
C PHE A 50 -2.19 -5.15 9.74
N ILE A 51 -2.73 -3.96 9.93
CA ILE A 51 -1.94 -2.81 10.38
C ILE A 51 -1.32 -3.08 11.76
N GLU A 52 -2.09 -3.63 12.68
CA GLU A 52 -1.58 -4.01 13.99
C GLU A 52 -0.47 -5.04 13.91
N LEU A 53 -0.66 -6.08 13.08
CA LEU A 53 0.37 -7.09 12.85
C LEU A 53 1.63 -6.47 12.27
N LEU A 54 1.47 -5.55 11.33
CA LEU A 54 2.59 -4.88 10.68
C LEU A 54 3.37 -4.02 11.66
N GLN A 55 2.69 -3.29 12.55
CA GLN A 55 3.34 -2.44 13.54
C GLN A 55 4.24 -3.23 14.48
N LYS A 56 3.90 -4.49 14.75
CA LYS A 56 4.72 -5.37 15.58
C LYS A 56 6.02 -5.82 14.90
N THR A 57 6.10 -5.68 13.58
CA THR A 57 7.27 -6.12 12.82
C THR A 57 8.39 -5.09 12.79
N GLY A 58 8.09 -3.83 13.04
CA GLY A 58 9.07 -2.75 12.88
C GLY A 58 9.36 -2.36 11.44
N VAL A 59 8.58 -2.82 10.49
CA VAL A 59 8.73 -2.45 9.07
C VAL A 59 8.53 -0.95 8.91
N GLU A 60 9.41 -0.31 8.12
CA GLU A 60 9.30 1.12 7.86
C GLU A 60 8.13 1.42 6.92
N VAL A 61 7.34 2.43 7.28
CA VAL A 61 6.20 2.89 6.48
C VAL A 61 6.35 4.38 6.23
N LYS A 62 6.25 4.78 4.97
CA LYS A 62 6.20 6.19 4.60
C LYS A 62 4.82 6.48 4.05
N LEU A 63 4.04 7.23 4.81
CA LEU A 63 2.71 7.69 4.42
C LEU A 63 2.80 8.96 3.58
N ASP A 64 1.70 9.34 2.97
CA ASP A 64 1.60 10.56 2.16
C ASP A 64 2.71 10.62 1.10
N THR A 65 3.08 9.46 0.57
CA THR A 65 4.19 9.30 -0.36
C THR A 65 3.66 8.80 -1.69
N MET A 66 3.88 9.58 -2.74
CA MET A 66 3.47 9.21 -4.09
C MET A 66 4.63 8.61 -4.85
N VAL A 67 4.44 7.41 -5.38
CA VAL A 67 5.39 6.79 -6.29
C VAL A 67 5.14 7.35 -7.69
N LEU A 68 6.17 7.93 -8.28
CA LEU A 68 6.09 8.55 -9.61
C LEU A 68 6.31 7.53 -10.71
N HIS A 69 7.32 6.70 -10.55
CA HIS A 69 7.57 5.58 -11.47
C HIS A 69 8.58 4.60 -10.86
N VAL A 70 8.61 3.41 -11.45
CA VAL A 70 9.57 2.36 -11.10
C VAL A 70 10.34 2.01 -12.36
N THR A 71 11.66 2.02 -12.29
CA THR A 71 12.52 1.70 -13.43
C THR A 71 12.73 0.19 -13.58
N PRO A 72 13.17 -0.28 -14.77
CA PRO A 72 13.53 -1.69 -14.95
C PRO A 72 14.66 -2.14 -14.02
N GLU A 73 15.50 -1.23 -13.56
CA GLU A 73 16.58 -1.50 -12.61
C GLU A 73 16.10 -1.57 -11.17
N LYS A 74 14.78 -1.51 -10.96
CA LYS A 74 14.13 -1.54 -9.65
C LYS A 74 14.47 -0.34 -8.77
N GLN A 75 14.62 0.83 -9.41
CA GLN A 75 14.67 2.09 -8.69
C GLN A 75 13.27 2.67 -8.60
N VAL A 76 12.85 3.01 -7.41
CA VAL A 76 11.54 3.59 -7.14
C VAL A 76 11.71 5.08 -6.92
N HIS A 77 11.08 5.87 -7.79
CA HIS A 77 11.07 7.33 -7.68
C HIS A 77 9.78 7.75 -6.96
N ALA A 78 9.93 8.42 -5.84
CA ALA A 78 8.81 8.80 -5.00
C ALA A 78 8.99 10.21 -4.46
N ILE A 79 7.88 10.82 -4.04
CA ILE A 79 7.90 12.16 -3.48
C ILE A 79 6.92 12.25 -2.31
N ASN A 80 7.31 12.94 -1.26
CA ASN A 80 6.41 13.31 -0.16
C ASN A 80 6.81 14.68 0.41
N PRO A 81 5.90 15.32 1.19
CA PRO A 81 6.19 16.65 1.73
C PRO A 81 7.35 16.69 2.72
N LYS A 82 7.60 15.59 3.40
CA LYS A 82 8.62 15.52 4.45
C LYS A 82 10.02 15.30 3.89
N ASP A 83 10.16 14.34 2.98
CA ASP A 83 11.46 13.91 2.46
C ASP A 83 11.77 14.47 1.06
N GLY A 84 10.81 15.08 0.40
CA GLY A 84 10.94 15.56 -0.96
C GLY A 84 11.04 14.41 -1.97
N TYR A 85 11.84 14.61 -3.00
CA TYR A 85 12.04 13.62 -4.06
C TYR A 85 13.03 12.55 -3.59
N MET A 86 12.65 11.28 -3.74
CA MET A 86 13.48 10.16 -3.32
C MET A 86 13.69 9.19 -4.46
N ILE A 87 14.87 8.58 -4.51
CA ILE A 87 15.15 7.44 -5.38
C ILE A 87 15.56 6.30 -4.48
N ILE A 88 14.78 5.22 -4.51
CA ILE A 88 14.98 4.08 -3.63
C ILE A 88 15.40 2.88 -4.47
N ASP A 89 16.57 2.33 -4.19
CA ASP A 89 17.03 1.11 -4.82
C ASP A 89 16.43 -0.10 -4.10
N ALA A 90 15.74 -0.94 -4.84
CA ALA A 90 15.09 -2.13 -4.30
C ALA A 90 15.60 -3.39 -4.99
N LYS A 91 15.59 -4.50 -4.27
CA LYS A 91 15.87 -5.83 -4.84
C LYS A 91 14.62 -6.43 -5.45
N ALA A 92 13.47 -6.10 -4.88
CA ALA A 92 12.17 -6.53 -5.36
C ALA A 92 11.14 -5.45 -5.04
N VAL A 93 10.17 -5.29 -5.93
CA VAL A 93 9.09 -4.32 -5.78
C VAL A 93 7.77 -5.07 -5.90
N ILE A 94 6.89 -4.88 -4.91
CA ILE A 94 5.54 -5.42 -4.91
C ILE A 94 4.58 -4.26 -5.18
N LEU A 95 3.81 -4.37 -6.26
CA LEU A 95 2.80 -3.39 -6.59
C LEU A 95 1.48 -3.81 -5.95
N ALA A 96 1.03 -3.03 -4.98
CA ALA A 96 -0.20 -3.29 -4.24
C ALA A 96 -1.04 -2.01 -4.21
N MET A 97 -1.23 -1.42 -5.39
CA MET A 97 -1.82 -0.10 -5.55
C MET A 97 -3.33 -0.07 -5.38
N GLY A 98 -3.96 -1.23 -5.32
CA GLY A 98 -5.40 -1.31 -5.26
C GLY A 98 -6.06 -0.87 -6.56
N CYS A 99 -7.35 -0.64 -6.48
CA CYS A 99 -8.16 -0.25 -7.62
C CYS A 99 -9.10 0.87 -7.20
N ARG A 100 -9.26 1.86 -8.08
CA ARG A 100 -10.24 2.92 -7.87
C ARG A 100 -10.79 3.37 -9.20
N GLU A 101 -11.99 3.94 -9.18
CA GLU A 101 -12.59 4.50 -10.37
C GLU A 101 -11.74 5.64 -10.90
N ARG A 102 -11.60 5.72 -12.22
CA ARG A 102 -10.89 6.78 -12.90
C ARG A 102 -11.84 7.60 -13.75
N THR A 103 -11.69 8.92 -13.69
CA THR A 103 -12.36 9.81 -14.63
C THR A 103 -11.61 9.78 -15.96
N ARG A 104 -12.27 10.28 -17.03
CA ARG A 104 -11.65 10.34 -18.35
C ARG A 104 -10.35 11.13 -18.34
N GLY A 105 -10.32 12.25 -17.65
CA GLY A 105 -9.11 13.07 -17.54
C GLY A 105 -7.96 12.34 -16.85
N ALA A 106 -8.25 11.49 -15.87
CA ALA A 106 -7.23 10.77 -15.13
C ALA A 106 -6.52 9.72 -15.98
N ILE A 107 -7.21 9.13 -16.96
CA ILE A 107 -6.62 8.11 -17.84
C ILE A 107 -6.02 8.71 -19.11
N SER A 108 -6.23 9.99 -19.33
CA SER A 108 -5.61 10.73 -20.45
C SER A 108 -5.82 10.09 -21.82
N ILE A 109 -6.99 9.54 -22.06
CA ILE A 109 -7.30 8.92 -23.36
C ILE A 109 -7.72 10.02 -24.33
N PRO A 110 -7.08 10.13 -25.51
CA PRO A 110 -7.47 11.13 -26.50
C PRO A 110 -8.92 10.98 -26.93
N GLY A 111 -9.63 12.07 -27.03
CA GLY A 111 -11.03 12.08 -27.42
C GLY A 111 -12.01 11.82 -26.28
N ASP A 112 -11.53 11.66 -25.13
CA ASP A 112 -12.36 11.48 -23.93
C ASP A 112 -13.13 12.73 -23.58
#